data_6ba87abd46bc8361370c88b1107ca334
#
_entry.id   6ba87abd46bc8361370c88b1107ca334
#
_cell.length_a   1.000
_cell.length_b   1.000
_cell.length_c   1.000
_cell.angle_alpha   90.00
_cell.angle_beta   90.00
_cell.angle_gamma   90.00
#
_symmetry.space_group_name_H-M   'P 1'
#
loop_
_entity.id
_entity.type
_entity.pdbx_description
1 polymer ?
#
loop_
_entity_poly.entity_id
_entity_poly.type
_entity_poly.pdbx_seq_one_letter_code
_entity_poly.pdbx_strand_id
1 'polypeptide(L)'
;WALAFYFGLQSFTYYATATWLPTILTTKGFTLSRGALIVSISGIIGSSIGLMAPHYIARFADKRRILLWNSAIIAFGFAMMTLQSGSILFFWLILTNIGMSINFPVALMLAGTKSRTPEATRNLSTMMQSIGYLIAAGGPTYVGTLYDLSQSWNWAILGVVLLCLVQMAVSFIVGKDSYVD
;
A
#
# COMPACT_ATOMS: atom_id res chain seq x y z
N TRP A 1 6.90 -12.43 -12.04
CA TRP A 1 5.56 -12.55 -11.44
C TRP A 1 5.49 -11.91 -10.06
N ALA A 2 6.44 -12.18 -9.15
CA ALA A 2 6.42 -11.66 -7.79
C ALA A 2 6.31 -10.11 -7.74
N LEU A 3 7.01 -9.42 -8.64
CA LEU A 3 6.94 -7.95 -8.72
C LEU A 3 5.56 -7.45 -9.19
N ALA A 4 4.91 -8.17 -10.11
CA ALA A 4 3.55 -7.86 -10.54
C ALA A 4 2.53 -8.06 -9.40
N PHE A 5 2.68 -9.12 -8.61
CA PHE A 5 1.87 -9.33 -7.40
C PHE A 5 2.13 -8.27 -6.33
N TYR A 6 3.38 -7.91 -6.10
CA TYR A 6 3.75 -6.85 -5.16
C TYR A 6 3.09 -5.52 -5.54
N PHE A 7 3.22 -5.15 -6.83
CA PHE A 7 2.59 -3.94 -7.37
C PHE A 7 1.07 -4.01 -7.30
N GLY A 8 0.49 -5.17 -7.63
CA GLY A 8 -0.94 -5.39 -7.58
C GLY A 8 -1.51 -5.25 -6.18
N LEU A 9 -0.91 -5.90 -5.18
CA LEU A 9 -1.35 -5.85 -3.79
C LEU A 9 -1.25 -4.44 -3.19
N GLN A 10 -0.15 -3.73 -3.44
CA GLN A 10 -0.01 -2.36 -2.95
C GLN A 10 -1.04 -1.42 -3.60
N SER A 11 -1.27 -1.55 -4.92
CA SER A 11 -2.27 -0.75 -5.63
C SER A 11 -3.70 -1.12 -5.22
N PHE A 12 -3.98 -2.39 -4.99
CA PHE A 12 -5.25 -2.88 -4.46
C PHE A 12 -5.57 -2.23 -3.12
N THR A 13 -4.62 -2.28 -2.18
CA THR A 13 -4.76 -1.65 -0.86
C THR A 13 -4.95 -0.14 -0.99
N TYR A 14 -4.19 0.51 -1.87
CA TYR A 14 -4.31 1.95 -2.11
C TYR A 14 -5.70 2.34 -2.62
N TYR A 15 -6.19 1.71 -3.69
CA TYR A 15 -7.50 2.05 -4.26
C TYR A 15 -8.66 1.69 -3.34
N ALA A 16 -8.60 0.56 -2.64
CA ALA A 16 -9.56 0.20 -1.61
C ALA A 16 -9.64 1.26 -0.51
N THR A 17 -8.48 1.71 -0.02
CA THR A 17 -8.37 2.73 1.02
C THR A 17 -8.84 4.09 0.52
N ALA A 18 -8.40 4.53 -0.65
CA ALA A 18 -8.80 5.81 -1.24
C ALA A 18 -10.33 5.91 -1.42
N THR A 19 -10.98 4.80 -1.76
CA THR A 19 -12.44 4.74 -1.95
C THR A 19 -13.20 4.80 -0.64
N TRP A 20 -12.81 4.01 0.34
CA TRP A 20 -13.65 3.76 1.52
C TRP A 20 -13.23 4.50 2.79
N LEU A 21 -11.97 4.94 2.88
CA LEU A 21 -11.45 5.56 4.10
C LEU A 21 -12.23 6.81 4.55
N PRO A 22 -12.65 7.73 3.67
CA PRO A 22 -13.49 8.86 4.09
C PRO A 22 -14.79 8.39 4.76
N THR A 23 -15.44 7.36 4.21
CA THR A 23 -16.67 6.77 4.76
C THR A 23 -16.39 6.06 6.09
N ILE A 24 -15.29 5.30 6.19
CA ILE A 24 -14.86 4.64 7.44
C ILE A 24 -14.68 5.66 8.55
N LEU A 25 -14.11 6.82 8.25
CA LEU A 25 -13.89 7.88 9.24
C LEU A 25 -15.20 8.47 9.77
N THR A 26 -16.28 8.44 9.01
CA THR A 26 -17.60 8.89 9.54
C THR A 26 -18.08 8.03 10.68
N THR A 27 -17.83 6.72 10.64
CA THR A 27 -18.18 5.80 11.74
C THR A 27 -17.32 5.99 12.99
N LYS A 28 -16.19 6.70 12.85
CA LYS A 28 -15.29 7.06 13.94
C LYS A 28 -15.55 8.46 14.51
N GLY A 29 -16.70 9.07 14.13
CA GLY A 29 -17.17 10.36 14.66
C GLY A 29 -16.70 11.60 13.87
N PHE A 30 -16.12 11.43 12.68
CA PHE A 30 -15.78 12.55 11.80
C PHE A 30 -16.93 12.86 10.85
N THR A 31 -17.09 14.13 10.47
CA THR A 31 -17.94 14.45 9.31
C THR A 31 -17.26 14.01 8.04
N LEU A 32 -18.01 13.69 6.98
CA LEU A 32 -17.45 13.27 5.70
C LEU A 32 -16.42 14.27 5.16
N SER A 33 -16.71 15.57 5.27
CA SER A 33 -15.80 16.63 4.85
C SER A 33 -14.49 16.63 5.65
N ARG A 34 -14.55 16.49 6.97
CA ARG A 34 -13.35 16.38 7.82
C ARG A 34 -12.56 15.11 7.53
N GLY A 35 -13.26 13.98 7.34
CA GLY A 35 -12.64 12.72 6.95
C GLY A 35 -11.89 12.84 5.63
N ALA A 36 -12.51 13.43 4.62
CA ALA A 36 -11.88 13.67 3.32
C ALA A 36 -10.65 14.59 3.43
N LEU A 37 -10.73 15.67 4.22
CA LEU A 37 -9.58 16.57 4.47
C LEU A 37 -8.42 15.82 5.16
N ILE A 38 -8.70 15.02 6.17
CA ILE A 38 -7.68 14.23 6.89
C ILE A 38 -6.99 13.26 5.93
N VAL A 39 -7.73 12.56 5.08
CA VAL A 39 -7.18 11.65 4.07
C VAL A 39 -6.32 12.40 3.08
N SER A 40 -6.78 13.56 2.60
CA SER A 40 -6.02 14.38 1.64
C SER A 40 -4.71 14.90 2.23
N ILE A 41 -4.74 15.45 3.45
CA ILE A 41 -3.55 15.97 4.14
C ILE A 41 -2.54 14.83 4.39
N SER A 42 -3.01 13.68 4.90
CA SER A 42 -2.15 12.52 5.14
C SER A 42 -1.57 11.96 3.83
N GLY A 43 -2.33 12.01 2.73
CA GLY A 43 -1.88 11.65 1.40
C GLY A 43 -0.79 12.58 0.87
N ILE A 44 -0.91 13.90 1.04
CA ILE A 44 0.11 14.88 0.64
C ILE A 44 1.41 14.62 1.42
N ILE A 45 1.33 14.45 2.75
CA ILE A 45 2.49 14.16 3.59
C ILE A 45 3.13 12.85 3.15
N GLY A 46 2.33 11.80 2.97
CA GLY A 46 2.80 10.50 2.54
C GLY A 46 3.50 10.53 1.17
N SER A 47 2.89 11.19 0.18
CA SER A 47 3.43 11.31 -1.17
C SER A 47 4.75 12.07 -1.20
N SER A 48 4.88 13.14 -0.42
CA SER A 48 6.13 13.91 -0.32
C SER A 48 7.29 13.04 0.18
N ILE A 49 7.05 12.19 1.18
CA ILE A 49 8.04 11.24 1.70
C ILE A 49 8.26 10.09 0.72
N GLY A 50 7.18 9.57 0.13
CA GLY A 50 7.20 8.44 -0.78
C GLY A 50 8.05 8.68 -2.02
N LEU A 51 8.01 9.88 -2.59
CA LEU A 51 8.83 10.27 -3.74
C LEU A 51 10.34 10.24 -3.45
N MET A 52 10.74 10.46 -2.20
CA MET A 52 12.16 10.41 -1.80
C MET A 52 12.64 8.98 -1.50
N ALA A 53 11.74 8.08 -1.16
CA ALA A 53 12.06 6.74 -0.69
C ALA A 53 12.93 5.92 -1.68
N PRO A 54 12.66 5.89 -3.00
CA PRO A 54 13.48 5.15 -3.95
C PRO A 54 14.96 5.52 -3.92
N HIS A 55 15.25 6.83 -3.76
CA HIS A 55 16.63 7.31 -3.71
C HIS A 55 17.42 6.71 -2.54
N TYR A 56 16.80 6.57 -1.38
CA TYR A 56 17.44 5.98 -0.21
C TYR A 56 17.45 4.45 -0.27
N ILE A 57 16.35 3.83 -0.70
CA ILE A 57 16.21 2.37 -0.73
C ILE A 57 17.09 1.74 -1.81
N ALA A 58 17.32 2.43 -2.94
CA ALA A 58 18.19 1.95 -4.02
C ALA A 58 19.65 1.70 -3.58
N ARG A 59 20.12 2.37 -2.52
CA ARG A 59 21.48 2.23 -1.99
C ARG A 59 21.75 0.87 -1.33
N PHE A 60 20.70 0.16 -0.95
CA PHE A 60 20.82 -1.17 -0.33
C PHE A 60 20.75 -2.24 -1.41
N ALA A 61 21.70 -3.19 -1.42
CA ALA A 61 21.65 -4.36 -2.30
C ALA A 61 20.43 -5.23 -1.93
N ASP A 62 20.34 -5.65 -0.68
CA ASP A 62 19.22 -6.42 -0.15
C ASP A 62 18.16 -5.48 0.45
N LYS A 63 17.00 -5.42 -0.19
CA LYS A 63 15.89 -4.54 0.19
C LYS A 63 14.82 -5.24 1.04
N ARG A 64 14.98 -6.55 1.30
CA ARG A 64 13.98 -7.37 2.00
C ARG A 64 13.54 -6.77 3.33
N ARG A 65 14.49 -6.42 4.18
CA ARG A 65 14.19 -5.87 5.52
C ARG A 65 13.38 -4.58 5.44
N ILE A 66 13.76 -3.68 4.54
CA ILE A 66 13.09 -2.38 4.38
C ILE A 66 11.65 -2.57 3.91
N LEU A 67 11.44 -3.41 2.88
CA LEU A 67 10.11 -3.68 2.34
C LEU A 67 9.22 -4.44 3.35
N LEU A 68 9.80 -5.36 4.12
CA LEU A 68 9.10 -6.06 5.21
C LEU A 68 8.63 -5.07 6.28
N TRP A 69 9.52 -4.21 6.77
CA TRP A 69 9.16 -3.22 7.78
C TRP A 69 8.13 -2.23 7.26
N ASN A 70 8.25 -1.79 6.01
CA ASN A 70 7.25 -0.90 5.41
C ASN A 70 5.87 -1.55 5.36
N SER A 71 5.79 -2.81 4.90
CA SER A 71 4.52 -3.56 4.88
C SER A 71 3.97 -3.83 6.29
N ALA A 72 4.84 -4.11 7.26
CA ALA A 72 4.46 -4.28 8.66
C ALA A 72 3.88 -3.00 9.27
N ILE A 73 4.48 -1.84 8.98
CA ILE A 73 3.99 -0.53 9.43
C ILE A 73 2.58 -0.26 8.88
N ILE A 74 2.36 -0.55 7.59
CA ILE A 74 1.04 -0.39 6.96
C ILE A 74 0.01 -1.31 7.63
N ALA A 75 0.33 -2.61 7.79
CA ALA A 75 -0.54 -3.58 8.44
C ALA A 75 -0.88 -3.16 9.87
N PHE A 76 0.13 -2.75 10.63
CA PHE A 76 -0.04 -2.30 12.01
C PHE A 76 -0.88 -1.02 12.09
N GLY A 77 -0.64 -0.06 11.21
CA GLY A 77 -1.43 1.18 11.14
C GLY A 77 -2.91 0.90 10.87
N PHE A 78 -3.23 0.04 9.90
CA PHE A 78 -4.62 -0.38 9.67
C PHE A 78 -5.21 -1.14 10.87
N ALA A 79 -4.47 -2.04 11.50
CA ALA A 79 -4.94 -2.74 12.69
C ALA A 79 -5.26 -1.77 13.83
N MET A 80 -4.40 -0.78 14.08
CA MET A 80 -4.65 0.24 15.10
C MET A 80 -5.86 1.12 14.80
N MET A 81 -6.19 1.33 13.52
CA MET A 81 -7.41 2.06 13.13
C MET A 81 -8.70 1.32 13.52
N THR A 82 -8.68 0.00 13.72
CA THR A 82 -9.86 -0.73 14.22
C THR A 82 -10.10 -0.49 15.72
N LEU A 83 -9.03 -0.28 16.48
CA LEU A 83 -9.05 -0.17 17.94
C LEU A 83 -9.16 1.28 18.44
N GLN A 84 -8.78 2.25 17.60
CA GLN A 84 -8.63 3.64 18.01
C GLN A 84 -9.72 4.54 17.43
N SER A 85 -9.94 5.66 18.10
CA SER A 85 -10.87 6.73 17.69
C SER A 85 -10.31 8.11 18.10
N GLY A 86 -10.96 9.17 17.65
CA GLY A 86 -10.52 10.53 17.98
C GLY A 86 -9.18 10.93 17.36
N SER A 87 -8.45 11.81 18.02
CA SER A 87 -7.24 12.45 17.45
C SER A 87 -6.09 11.48 17.18
N ILE A 88 -5.98 10.39 17.95
CA ILE A 88 -4.91 9.39 17.74
C ILE A 88 -5.06 8.65 16.41
N LEU A 89 -6.29 8.56 15.89
CA LEU A 89 -6.55 7.97 14.59
C LEU A 89 -5.82 8.71 13.47
N PHE A 90 -5.67 10.03 13.60
CA PHE A 90 -4.94 10.85 12.62
C PHE A 90 -3.45 10.45 12.53
N PHE A 91 -2.82 10.15 13.66
CA PHE A 91 -1.45 9.66 13.68
C PHE A 91 -1.30 8.35 12.88
N TRP A 92 -2.21 7.38 13.12
CA TRP A 92 -2.18 6.10 12.40
C TRP A 92 -2.45 6.26 10.90
N LEU A 93 -3.34 7.18 10.53
CA LEU A 93 -3.60 7.52 9.15
C LEU A 93 -2.37 8.07 8.44
N ILE A 94 -1.67 9.02 9.04
CA ILE A 94 -0.44 9.58 8.46
C ILE A 94 0.60 8.48 8.30
N LEU A 95 0.84 7.68 9.32
CA LEU A 95 1.83 6.60 9.30
C LEU A 95 1.53 5.59 8.19
N THR A 96 0.27 5.16 8.09
CA THR A 96 -0.19 4.21 7.05
C THR A 96 -0.05 4.81 5.65
N ASN A 97 -0.44 6.08 5.45
CA ASN A 97 -0.31 6.76 4.17
C ASN A 97 1.15 6.96 3.74
N ILE A 98 2.06 7.27 4.67
CA ILE A 98 3.50 7.30 4.38
C ILE A 98 3.95 5.94 3.85
N GLY A 99 3.63 4.86 4.56
CA GLY A 99 3.99 3.51 4.13
C GLY A 99 3.44 3.14 2.74
N MET A 100 2.15 3.42 2.49
CA MET A 100 1.52 3.16 1.19
C MET A 100 2.16 3.98 0.06
N SER A 101 2.46 5.26 0.32
CA SER A 101 3.05 6.16 -0.68
C SER A 101 4.48 5.77 -1.06
N ILE A 102 5.21 5.05 -0.21
CA ILE A 102 6.54 4.49 -0.50
C ILE A 102 6.45 3.34 -1.51
N ASN A 103 5.42 2.51 -1.43
CA ASN A 103 5.34 1.26 -2.18
C ASN A 103 5.32 1.45 -3.69
N PHE A 104 4.56 2.43 -4.20
CA PHE A 104 4.41 2.65 -5.64
C PHE A 104 5.74 3.05 -6.32
N PRO A 105 6.43 4.13 -5.91
CA PRO A 105 7.68 4.51 -6.55
C PRO A 105 8.80 3.49 -6.30
N VAL A 106 8.77 2.77 -5.18
CA VAL A 106 9.71 1.68 -4.91
C VAL A 106 9.48 0.49 -5.84
N ALA A 107 8.24 0.13 -6.16
CA ALA A 107 7.96 -0.93 -7.13
C ALA A 107 8.51 -0.59 -8.53
N LEU A 108 8.37 0.68 -8.96
CA LEU A 108 8.96 1.15 -10.22
C LEU A 108 10.49 1.10 -10.18
N MET A 109 11.10 1.54 -9.08
CA MET A 109 12.55 1.44 -8.88
C MET A 109 13.03 -0.02 -8.95
N LEU A 110 12.28 -0.96 -8.34
CA LEU A 110 12.62 -2.38 -8.36
C LEU A 110 12.60 -2.96 -9.77
N ALA A 111 11.69 -2.54 -10.64
CA ALA A 111 11.71 -2.93 -12.05
C ALA A 111 13.02 -2.53 -12.72
N GLY A 112 13.51 -1.32 -12.47
CA GLY A 112 14.79 -0.84 -12.98
C GLY A 112 16.00 -1.57 -12.39
N THR A 113 16.03 -1.77 -11.08
CA THR A 113 17.20 -2.40 -10.41
C THR A 113 17.28 -3.92 -10.64
N LYS A 114 16.18 -4.55 -11.05
CA LYS A 114 16.14 -5.99 -11.36
C LYS A 114 16.36 -6.32 -12.83
N SER A 115 16.49 -5.33 -13.68
CA SER A 115 16.68 -5.49 -15.11
C SER A 115 18.08 -5.03 -15.51
N ARG A 116 18.70 -5.73 -16.47
CA ARG A 116 20.06 -5.41 -16.95
C ARG A 116 20.07 -4.44 -18.12
N THR A 117 18.96 -4.30 -18.83
CA THR A 117 18.85 -3.45 -20.02
C THR A 117 17.63 -2.52 -19.92
N PRO A 118 17.67 -1.35 -20.57
CA PRO A 118 16.50 -0.45 -20.60
C PRO A 118 15.26 -1.11 -21.19
N GLU A 119 15.43 -2.00 -22.17
CA GLU A 119 14.33 -2.73 -22.77
C GLU A 119 13.68 -3.72 -21.78
N ALA A 120 14.49 -4.50 -21.06
CA ALA A 120 14.02 -5.39 -20.01
C ALA A 120 13.30 -4.61 -18.89
N THR A 121 13.81 -3.44 -18.52
CA THR A 121 13.17 -2.55 -17.55
C THR A 121 11.78 -2.12 -18.03
N ARG A 122 11.67 -1.67 -19.28
CA ARG A 122 10.39 -1.27 -19.88
C ARG A 122 9.40 -2.42 -19.89
N ASN A 123 9.80 -3.58 -20.38
CA ASN A 123 8.94 -4.76 -20.49
C ASN A 123 8.48 -5.24 -19.10
N LEU A 124 9.39 -5.30 -18.11
CA LEU A 124 9.07 -5.67 -16.75
C LEU A 124 8.11 -4.66 -16.09
N SER A 125 8.34 -3.36 -16.28
CA SER A 125 7.47 -2.31 -15.76
C SER A 125 6.08 -2.36 -16.39
N THR A 126 5.98 -2.56 -17.70
CA THR A 126 4.70 -2.69 -18.41
C THR A 126 3.93 -3.92 -17.92
N MET A 127 4.58 -5.08 -17.86
CA MET A 127 3.96 -6.31 -17.36
C MET A 127 3.47 -6.14 -15.92
N MET A 128 4.33 -5.61 -15.05
CA MET A 128 4.02 -5.37 -13.65
C MET A 128 2.80 -4.48 -13.47
N GLN A 129 2.74 -3.37 -14.19
CA GLN A 129 1.64 -2.42 -14.09
C GLN A 129 0.35 -2.96 -14.71
N SER A 130 0.41 -3.60 -15.88
CA SER A 130 -0.77 -4.16 -16.55
C SER A 130 -1.45 -5.21 -15.66
N ILE A 131 -0.71 -6.19 -15.19
CA ILE A 131 -1.24 -7.25 -14.31
C ILE A 131 -1.63 -6.67 -12.95
N GLY A 132 -0.79 -5.78 -12.41
CA GLY A 132 -1.03 -5.21 -11.10
C GLY A 132 -2.26 -4.33 -11.04
N TYR A 133 -2.56 -3.54 -12.06
CA TYR A 133 -3.80 -2.75 -12.12
C TYR A 133 -5.05 -3.61 -12.32
N LEU A 134 -4.95 -4.73 -13.02
CA LEU A 134 -6.05 -5.71 -13.09
C LEU A 134 -6.38 -6.26 -11.69
N ILE A 135 -5.35 -6.62 -10.92
CA ILE A 135 -5.53 -7.05 -9.53
C ILE A 135 -6.12 -5.90 -8.69
N ALA A 136 -5.58 -4.70 -8.83
CA ALA A 136 -5.97 -3.53 -8.05
C ALA A 136 -7.43 -3.09 -8.27
N ALA A 137 -8.00 -3.34 -9.45
CA ALA A 137 -9.39 -3.04 -9.77
C ALA A 137 -10.39 -3.73 -8.83
N GLY A 138 -10.01 -4.88 -8.26
CA GLY A 138 -10.84 -5.59 -7.27
C GLY A 138 -10.85 -4.95 -5.87
N GLY A 139 -9.95 -4.00 -5.58
CA GLY A 139 -9.76 -3.45 -4.24
C GLY A 139 -11.00 -2.83 -3.61
N PRO A 140 -11.63 -1.84 -4.25
CA PRO A 140 -12.86 -1.23 -3.72
C PRO A 140 -14.00 -2.23 -3.53
N THR A 141 -14.20 -3.14 -4.48
CA THR A 141 -15.23 -4.19 -4.41
C THR A 141 -14.98 -5.15 -3.25
N TYR A 142 -13.73 -5.58 -3.05
CA TYR A 142 -13.37 -6.48 -1.94
C TYR A 142 -13.72 -5.88 -0.58
N VAL A 143 -13.33 -4.64 -0.31
CA VAL A 143 -13.61 -3.97 0.97
C VAL A 143 -15.11 -3.69 1.13
N GLY A 144 -15.79 -3.28 0.06
CA GLY A 144 -17.25 -3.11 0.06
C GLY A 144 -18.00 -4.42 0.38
N THR A 145 -17.61 -5.52 -0.27
CA THR A 145 -18.20 -6.84 0.01
C THR A 145 -17.97 -7.30 1.45
N LEU A 146 -16.78 -7.09 2.00
CA LEU A 146 -16.51 -7.42 3.40
C LEU A 146 -17.41 -6.62 4.35
N TYR A 147 -17.64 -5.35 4.03
CA TYR A 147 -18.58 -4.53 4.78
C TYR A 147 -20.01 -5.04 4.64
N ASP A 148 -20.47 -5.33 3.43
CA ASP A 148 -21.85 -5.80 3.18
C ASP A 148 -22.14 -7.12 3.91
N LEU A 149 -21.16 -8.02 3.97
CA LEU A 149 -21.29 -9.31 4.65
C LEU A 149 -21.21 -9.19 6.18
N SER A 150 -20.37 -8.30 6.69
CA SER A 150 -20.12 -8.21 8.14
C SER A 150 -20.88 -7.07 8.82
N GLN A 151 -21.42 -6.12 8.06
CA GLN A 151 -22.02 -4.87 8.53
C GLN A 151 -21.08 -4.08 9.47
N SER A 152 -19.75 -4.25 9.29
CA SER A 152 -18.73 -3.66 10.16
C SER A 152 -17.49 -3.26 9.38
N TRP A 153 -17.14 -1.98 9.45
CA TRP A 153 -15.89 -1.47 8.87
C TRP A 153 -14.63 -2.04 9.53
N ASN A 154 -14.73 -2.46 10.79
CA ASN A 154 -13.58 -3.08 11.45
C ASN A 154 -13.18 -4.40 10.77
N TRP A 155 -14.15 -5.24 10.36
CA TRP A 155 -13.87 -6.46 9.60
C TRP A 155 -13.34 -6.17 8.21
N ALA A 156 -13.86 -5.14 7.54
CA ALA A 156 -13.35 -4.70 6.26
C ALA A 156 -11.88 -4.23 6.35
N ILE A 157 -11.54 -3.46 7.39
CA ILE A 157 -10.15 -3.04 7.66
C ILE A 157 -9.25 -4.25 7.98
N LEU A 158 -9.71 -5.22 8.77
CA LEU A 158 -8.96 -6.44 9.05
C LEU A 158 -8.69 -7.25 7.78
N GLY A 159 -9.63 -7.25 6.83
CA GLY A 159 -9.39 -7.81 5.49
C GLY A 159 -8.24 -7.12 4.76
N VAL A 160 -8.13 -5.79 4.87
CA VAL A 160 -6.98 -5.04 4.33
C VAL A 160 -5.68 -5.39 5.07
N VAL A 161 -5.73 -5.55 6.40
CA VAL A 161 -4.57 -6.01 7.20
C VAL A 161 -4.06 -7.36 6.69
N LEU A 162 -4.95 -8.31 6.41
CA LEU A 162 -4.57 -9.61 5.86
C LEU A 162 -3.85 -9.46 4.51
N LEU A 163 -4.32 -8.60 3.62
CA LEU A 163 -3.65 -8.31 2.35
C LEU A 163 -2.25 -7.69 2.56
N CYS A 164 -2.10 -6.80 3.54
CA CYS A 164 -0.80 -6.24 3.90
C CYS A 164 0.17 -7.32 4.42
N LEU A 165 -0.31 -8.33 5.16
CA LEU A 165 0.50 -9.47 5.59
C LEU A 165 0.92 -10.35 4.40
N VAL A 166 0.03 -10.57 3.43
CA VAL A 166 0.38 -11.24 2.17
C VAL A 166 1.42 -10.43 1.40
N GLN A 167 1.25 -9.11 1.29
CA GLN A 167 2.23 -8.22 0.69
C GLN A 167 3.59 -8.29 1.40
N MET A 168 3.60 -8.42 2.73
CA MET A 168 4.83 -8.58 3.51
C MET A 168 5.58 -9.86 3.10
N ALA A 169 4.88 -10.97 2.89
CA ALA A 169 5.49 -12.21 2.39
C ALA A 169 6.06 -12.04 0.97
N VAL A 170 5.32 -11.38 0.08
CA VAL A 170 5.77 -11.08 -1.29
C VAL A 170 6.97 -10.12 -1.27
N SER A 171 7.00 -9.16 -0.34
CA SER A 171 8.12 -8.23 -0.14
C SER A 171 9.44 -8.94 0.13
N PHE A 172 9.40 -10.07 0.86
CA PHE A 172 10.59 -10.88 1.12
C PHE A 172 11.18 -11.49 -0.15
N ILE A 173 10.32 -11.89 -1.09
CA ILE A 173 10.74 -12.44 -2.39
C ILE A 173 11.27 -11.33 -3.29
N VAL A 174 10.52 -10.23 -3.39
CA VAL A 174 10.82 -9.12 -4.30
C VAL A 174 12.02 -8.31 -3.85
N GLY A 175 12.24 -8.18 -2.53
CA GLY A 175 13.36 -7.44 -1.96
C GLY A 175 14.73 -8.11 -2.11
N LYS A 176 14.77 -9.41 -2.50
CA LYS A 176 16.03 -10.13 -2.72
C LYS A 176 16.84 -9.50 -3.86
N ASP A 177 18.15 -9.40 -3.68
CA ASP A 177 19.05 -8.99 -4.75
C ASP A 177 19.12 -10.11 -5.80
N SER A 178 18.45 -9.90 -6.92
CA SER A 178 18.37 -10.86 -8.03
C SER A 178 17.91 -10.14 -9.29
N TYR A 179 18.47 -10.54 -10.42
CA TYR A 179 18.01 -10.07 -11.72
C TYR A 179 16.90 -10.96 -12.26
N VAL A 180 16.04 -10.37 -13.08
CA VAL A 180 15.03 -11.07 -13.87
C VAL A 180 15.53 -11.00 -15.31
N ASP A 181 15.95 -12.16 -15.82
CA ASP A 181 16.38 -12.31 -17.22
C ASP A 181 15.17 -12.63 -18.09
#